data_d5e7c57d6c017b18345964ecc019b448
#
_entry.id   d5e7c57d6c017b18345964ecc019b448
#
_cell.length_a   1.000
_cell.length_b   1.000
_cell.length_c   1.000
_cell.angle_alpha   90.00
_cell.angle_beta   90.00
_cell.angle_gamma   90.00
#
_symmetry.space_group_name_H-M   'P 1'
#
loop_
_entity.id
_entity.type
_entity.pdbx_description
1 polymer ?
#
loop_
_entity_poly.entity_id
_entity_poly.type
_entity_poly.pdbx_seq_one_letter_code
_entity_poly.pdbx_strand_id
1 'polypeptide(L)'
;ERVHGGARSAQSRPHAMLRHEYSHSEKRSKHAEEKLQIARRAVELIEEGSTIFLGTGTTVEQMASMLPAFRLRIVTNSLSVFSLLEASEDYELCLVGGMYRRRTAAFVGPTAEDTLRALGIDAAFIGANGILDGDVSTSNMEEGRIQQLAFSKADSRYLIADSSKIGKRDFYTFCRLDSLDAVVCEPGITAEDRAAIEEHTQVIC
;
A
#
# COMPACT_ATOMS: atom_id res chain seq x y z
N GLU A 1 15.26 -29.33 17.39
CA GLU A 1 14.33 -29.54 18.53
C GLU A 1 13.18 -30.44 18.09
N ARG A 2 12.97 -31.52 18.81
CA ARG A 2 11.84 -32.44 18.52
C ARG A 2 10.59 -31.93 19.25
N VAL A 3 9.58 -31.57 18.49
CA VAL A 3 8.24 -31.28 19.01
C VAL A 3 7.27 -32.41 18.61
N HIS A 4 6.29 -32.70 19.44
CA HIS A 4 5.26 -33.67 19.14
C HIS A 4 4.54 -33.31 17.84
N GLY A 5 4.74 -34.13 16.79
CA GLY A 5 3.98 -34.06 15.56
C GLY A 5 4.70 -33.55 14.29
N GLY A 6 6.01 -33.33 14.28
CA GLY A 6 6.75 -33.00 13.06
C GLY A 6 8.07 -32.28 13.28
N ALA A 7 9.01 -32.39 12.33
CA ALA A 7 10.25 -31.63 12.33
C ALA A 7 10.00 -30.27 11.69
N ARG A 8 10.25 -29.17 12.41
CA ARG A 8 10.33 -27.83 11.82
C ARG A 8 11.72 -27.61 11.22
N SER A 9 11.77 -27.10 10.00
CA SER A 9 13.02 -26.63 9.40
C SER A 9 13.65 -25.55 10.29
N ALA A 10 14.93 -25.68 10.61
CA ALA A 10 15.67 -24.73 11.45
C ALA A 10 15.99 -23.40 10.74
N GLN A 11 15.56 -23.21 9.48
CA GLN A 11 15.86 -22.04 8.66
C GLN A 11 14.66 -21.13 8.39
N SER A 12 13.46 -21.42 8.90
CA SER A 12 12.34 -20.47 8.80
C SER A 12 12.51 -19.37 9.85
N ARG A 13 12.69 -18.12 9.41
CA ARG A 13 12.52 -16.96 10.29
C ARG A 13 11.17 -17.09 11.00
N PRO A 14 11.07 -16.83 12.32
CA PRO A 14 9.78 -16.87 12.99
C PRO A 14 8.87 -15.84 12.33
N HIS A 15 7.81 -16.30 11.68
CA HIS A 15 6.79 -15.43 11.07
C HIS A 15 6.18 -14.56 12.18
N ALA A 16 6.48 -13.26 12.13
CA ALA A 16 6.02 -12.32 13.15
C ALA A 16 4.61 -11.83 12.78
N MET A 17 3.61 -12.37 13.48
CA MET A 17 2.28 -11.76 13.45
C MET A 17 2.34 -10.40 14.15
N LEU A 18 1.95 -9.33 13.45
CA LEU A 18 1.89 -8.00 14.02
C LEU A 18 0.75 -7.96 15.06
N ARG A 19 1.11 -7.76 16.33
CA ARG A 19 0.15 -7.73 17.46
C ARG A 19 -0.33 -6.32 17.80
N HIS A 20 0.25 -5.31 17.17
CA HIS A 20 -0.04 -3.89 17.47
C HIS A 20 -0.26 -3.14 16.17
N GLU A 21 -1.43 -2.52 16.07
CA GLU A 21 -1.71 -1.58 15.00
C GLU A 21 -1.10 -0.23 15.35
N TYR A 22 0.00 0.13 14.68
CA TYR A 22 0.59 1.46 14.79
C TYR A 22 -0.34 2.53 14.23
N SER A 23 -0.49 3.63 14.95
CA SER A 23 -1.17 4.81 14.45
C SER A 23 -0.41 5.42 13.28
N HIS A 24 -1.10 6.25 12.52
CA HIS A 24 -0.52 6.98 11.39
C HIS A 24 0.72 7.81 11.83
N SER A 25 0.63 8.54 12.95
CA SER A 25 1.74 9.34 13.48
C SER A 25 2.97 8.50 13.88
N GLU A 26 2.75 7.31 14.46
CA GLU A 26 3.84 6.40 14.82
C GLU A 26 4.56 5.82 13.60
N LYS A 27 3.83 5.63 12.48
CA LYS A 27 4.41 5.11 11.23
C LYS A 27 5.22 6.18 10.47
N ARG A 28 4.90 7.47 10.64
CA ARG A 28 5.48 8.57 9.85
C ARG A 28 7.00 8.69 10.02
N SER A 29 7.52 8.53 11.24
CA SER A 29 8.95 8.65 11.54
C SER A 29 9.76 7.37 11.29
N LYS A 30 9.09 6.21 11.10
CA LYS A 30 9.77 4.93 10.85
C LYS A 30 10.10 4.80 9.38
N HIS A 31 11.34 4.40 9.06
CA HIS A 31 11.78 4.14 7.68
C HIS A 31 11.50 5.33 6.74
N ALA A 32 11.83 6.56 7.19
CA ALA A 32 11.47 7.77 6.45
C ALA A 32 12.27 7.91 5.15
N GLU A 33 13.55 7.51 5.17
CA GLU A 33 14.42 7.55 4.00
C GLU A 33 14.00 6.52 2.96
N GLU A 34 13.72 5.28 3.39
CA GLU A 34 13.22 4.21 2.52
C GLU A 34 11.92 4.62 1.84
N LYS A 35 10.97 5.20 2.59
CA LYS A 35 9.71 5.70 2.03
C LYS A 35 9.92 6.82 1.03
N LEU A 36 10.89 7.70 1.26
CA LEU A 36 11.23 8.77 0.33
C LEU A 36 11.76 8.19 -1.00
N GLN A 37 12.62 7.17 -0.94
CA GLN A 37 13.16 6.50 -2.12
C GLN A 37 12.05 5.77 -2.89
N ILE A 38 11.17 5.05 -2.19
CA ILE A 38 9.99 4.39 -2.76
C ILE A 38 9.07 5.41 -3.44
N ALA A 39 8.79 6.52 -2.75
CA ALA A 39 7.92 7.58 -3.28
C ALA A 39 8.46 8.18 -4.59
N ARG A 40 9.78 8.47 -4.65
CA ARG A 40 10.44 8.96 -5.86
C ARG A 40 10.28 7.98 -7.02
N ARG A 41 10.44 6.71 -6.76
CA ARG A 41 10.32 5.69 -7.80
C ARG A 41 8.87 5.46 -8.23
N ALA A 42 7.94 5.51 -7.28
CA ALA A 42 6.52 5.33 -7.55
C ALA A 42 5.91 6.45 -8.42
N VAL A 43 6.34 7.70 -8.23
CA VAL A 43 5.83 8.82 -9.04
C VAL A 43 6.26 8.74 -10.51
N GLU A 44 7.37 8.05 -10.82
CA GLU A 44 7.82 7.84 -12.21
C GLU A 44 6.92 6.87 -12.99
N LEU A 45 6.05 6.12 -12.30
CA LEU A 45 5.09 5.19 -12.89
C LEU A 45 3.76 5.86 -13.25
N ILE A 46 3.61 7.16 -12.97
CA ILE A 46 2.37 7.90 -13.22
C ILE A 46 2.43 8.51 -14.62
N GLU A 47 1.38 8.28 -15.39
CA GLU A 47 1.19 8.88 -16.70
C GLU A 47 0.36 10.16 -16.61
N GLU A 48 0.73 11.19 -17.38
CA GLU A 48 -0.04 12.44 -17.48
C GLU A 48 -1.47 12.18 -17.98
N GLY A 49 -2.44 12.81 -17.32
CA GLY A 49 -3.86 12.67 -17.66
C GLY A 49 -4.54 11.43 -17.09
N SER A 50 -3.78 10.57 -16.41
CA SER A 50 -4.34 9.34 -15.82
C SER A 50 -5.19 9.61 -14.58
N THR A 51 -6.06 8.64 -14.27
CA THR A 51 -6.81 8.55 -13.01
C THR A 51 -6.08 7.59 -12.08
N ILE A 52 -5.52 8.11 -11.00
CA ILE A 52 -4.78 7.29 -10.03
C ILE A 52 -5.54 7.15 -8.71
N PHE A 53 -5.44 5.97 -8.10
CA PHE A 53 -5.89 5.77 -6.72
C PHE A 53 -4.70 5.82 -5.78
N LEU A 54 -4.75 6.73 -4.81
CA LEU A 54 -3.80 6.83 -3.72
C LEU A 54 -4.46 6.35 -2.43
N GLY A 55 -4.00 5.20 -1.94
CA GLY A 55 -4.51 4.59 -0.70
C GLY A 55 -4.09 5.35 0.55
N THR A 56 -4.31 4.73 1.70
CA THR A 56 -3.86 5.27 3.00
C THR A 56 -2.43 4.82 3.32
N GLY A 57 -1.74 5.60 4.12
CA GLY A 57 -0.44 5.24 4.68
C GLY A 57 0.67 6.24 4.39
N THR A 58 1.69 6.21 5.25
CA THR A 58 2.75 7.24 5.25
C THR A 58 3.67 7.19 4.05
N THR A 59 3.81 6.05 3.36
CA THR A 59 4.53 5.93 2.09
C THR A 59 3.74 6.58 0.96
N VAL A 60 2.41 6.36 0.94
CA VAL A 60 1.51 7.01 -0.03
C VAL A 60 1.47 8.51 0.16
N GLU A 61 1.47 9.01 1.41
CA GLU A 61 1.56 10.45 1.69
C GLU A 61 2.88 11.04 1.20
N GLN A 62 3.99 10.32 1.40
CA GLN A 62 5.28 10.76 0.88
C GLN A 62 5.24 10.85 -0.65
N MET A 63 4.63 9.86 -1.33
CA MET A 63 4.41 9.89 -2.77
C MET A 63 3.52 11.07 -3.19
N ALA A 64 2.41 11.30 -2.49
CA ALA A 64 1.50 12.41 -2.77
C ALA A 64 2.20 13.78 -2.68
N SER A 65 3.14 13.95 -1.73
CA SER A 65 3.92 15.20 -1.60
C SER A 65 4.93 15.44 -2.74
N MET A 66 5.11 14.47 -3.62
CA MET A 66 6.11 14.47 -4.70
C MET A 66 5.49 14.32 -6.09
N LEU A 67 4.16 14.38 -6.18
CA LEU A 67 3.46 14.26 -7.47
C LEU A 67 3.93 15.32 -8.45
N PRO A 68 4.10 14.96 -9.74
CA PRO A 68 4.52 15.88 -10.76
C PRO A 68 3.43 16.91 -11.09
N ALA A 69 3.84 18.14 -11.46
CA ALA A 69 2.94 19.23 -11.81
C ALA A 69 2.38 19.06 -13.23
N PHE A 70 1.58 18.02 -13.44
CA PHE A 70 0.81 17.82 -14.66
C PHE A 70 -0.60 17.32 -14.32
N ARG A 71 -1.51 17.33 -15.28
CA ARG A 71 -2.92 16.99 -15.02
C ARG A 71 -3.09 15.54 -14.56
N LEU A 72 -3.73 15.38 -13.42
CA LEU A 72 -4.14 14.07 -12.88
C LEU A 72 -5.55 14.13 -12.33
N ARG A 73 -6.27 13.03 -12.44
CA ARG A 73 -7.43 12.76 -11.58
C ARG A 73 -6.97 11.85 -10.44
N ILE A 74 -7.13 12.30 -9.20
CA ILE A 74 -6.67 11.58 -8.02
C ILE A 74 -7.87 11.16 -7.20
N VAL A 75 -8.05 9.85 -7.06
CA VAL A 75 -9.04 9.22 -6.19
C VAL A 75 -8.33 8.78 -4.91
N THR A 76 -8.84 9.16 -3.76
CA THR A 76 -8.25 8.73 -2.47
C THR A 76 -9.33 8.55 -1.41
N ASN A 77 -9.11 7.59 -0.52
CA ASN A 77 -9.88 7.45 0.72
C ASN A 77 -9.10 7.97 1.94
N SER A 78 -7.97 8.63 1.73
CA SER A 78 -7.10 9.19 2.77
C SER A 78 -7.36 10.68 2.97
N LEU A 79 -7.79 11.06 4.17
CA LEU A 79 -7.91 12.48 4.52
C LEU A 79 -6.54 13.19 4.46
N SER A 80 -5.48 12.50 4.87
CA SER A 80 -4.12 13.07 4.87
C SER A 80 -3.62 13.35 3.44
N VAL A 81 -3.84 12.41 2.50
CA VAL A 81 -3.50 12.62 1.08
C VAL A 81 -4.32 13.77 0.49
N PHE A 82 -5.62 13.79 0.74
CA PHE A 82 -6.49 14.87 0.29
C PHE A 82 -6.00 16.24 0.78
N SER A 83 -5.73 16.37 2.09
CA SER A 83 -5.26 17.63 2.68
C SER A 83 -3.88 18.09 2.18
N LEU A 84 -3.04 17.18 1.68
CA LEU A 84 -1.78 17.53 1.04
C LEU A 84 -1.98 18.14 -0.35
N LEU A 85 -3.05 17.73 -1.05
CA LEU A 85 -3.24 18.03 -2.47
C LEU A 85 -4.34 19.06 -2.74
N GLU A 86 -5.21 19.36 -1.77
CA GLU A 86 -6.41 20.18 -1.95
C GLU A 86 -6.15 21.61 -2.47
N ALA A 87 -4.94 22.12 -2.24
CA ALA A 87 -4.56 23.46 -2.71
C ALA A 87 -3.96 23.48 -4.13
N SER A 88 -3.73 22.31 -4.76
CA SER A 88 -3.16 22.25 -6.10
C SER A 88 -4.24 22.44 -7.17
N GLU A 89 -3.95 23.26 -8.15
CA GLU A 89 -4.82 23.48 -9.33
C GLU A 89 -4.58 22.45 -10.45
N ASP A 90 -3.52 21.64 -10.35
CA ASP A 90 -3.15 20.64 -11.36
C ASP A 90 -3.98 19.36 -11.25
N TYR A 91 -4.62 19.11 -10.09
CA TYR A 91 -5.27 17.85 -9.82
C TYR A 91 -6.79 17.97 -9.67
N GLU A 92 -7.52 17.08 -10.35
CA GLU A 92 -8.93 16.83 -10.07
C GLU A 92 -9.03 15.80 -8.92
N LEU A 93 -9.41 16.28 -7.72
CA LEU A 93 -9.45 15.44 -6.53
C LEU A 93 -10.82 14.85 -6.27
N CYS A 94 -10.88 13.52 -6.09
CA CYS A 94 -12.05 12.77 -5.65
C CYS A 94 -11.75 12.12 -4.29
N LEU A 95 -12.26 12.72 -3.21
CA LEU A 95 -12.21 12.08 -1.89
C LEU A 95 -13.35 11.07 -1.78
N VAL A 96 -13.00 9.79 -1.67
CA VAL A 96 -13.97 8.71 -1.40
C VAL A 96 -14.41 8.83 0.06
N GLY A 97 -15.63 9.35 0.26
CA GLY A 97 -16.21 9.56 1.58
C GLY A 97 -16.68 8.27 2.22
N GLY A 98 -17.19 8.36 3.47
CA GLY A 98 -17.68 7.21 4.23
C GLY A 98 -17.50 7.40 5.73
N MET A 99 -17.37 6.31 6.47
CA MET A 99 -17.05 6.36 7.91
C MET A 99 -15.57 6.71 8.10
N TYR A 100 -15.29 7.76 8.87
CA TYR A 100 -13.93 8.20 9.15
C TYR A 100 -13.27 7.38 10.26
N ARG A 101 -12.21 6.68 9.92
CA ARG A 101 -11.36 5.94 10.85
C ARG A 101 -10.18 6.80 11.29
N ARG A 102 -10.31 7.38 12.49
CA ARG A 102 -9.33 8.36 13.04
C ARG A 102 -7.90 7.80 13.12
N ARG A 103 -7.73 6.50 13.41
CA ARG A 103 -6.42 5.87 13.66
C ARG A 103 -5.51 5.92 12.42
N THR A 104 -6.08 5.84 11.25
CA THR A 104 -5.37 5.79 9.96
C THR A 104 -5.71 6.96 9.04
N ALA A 105 -6.56 7.89 9.51
CA ALA A 105 -7.10 9.00 8.72
C ALA A 105 -7.78 8.54 7.42
N ALA A 106 -8.46 7.38 7.46
CA ALA A 106 -9.07 6.73 6.32
C ALA A 106 -10.59 6.85 6.32
N PHE A 107 -11.20 6.98 5.14
CA PHE A 107 -12.62 6.77 4.95
C PHE A 107 -12.86 5.32 4.50
N VAL A 108 -13.81 4.64 5.15
CA VAL A 108 -14.09 3.20 4.96
C VAL A 108 -15.59 2.93 5.01
N GLY A 109 -15.96 1.67 4.80
CA GLY A 109 -17.31 1.16 4.91
C GLY A 109 -18.10 1.20 3.60
N PRO A 110 -19.38 0.76 3.63
CA PRO A 110 -20.19 0.53 2.43
C PRO A 110 -20.28 1.74 1.49
N THR A 111 -20.47 2.94 2.04
CA THR A 111 -20.56 4.18 1.24
C THR A 111 -19.27 4.43 0.45
N ALA A 112 -18.12 4.19 1.08
CA ALA A 112 -16.82 4.33 0.42
C ALA A 112 -16.66 3.27 -0.68
N GLU A 113 -17.03 2.03 -0.39
CA GLU A 113 -16.98 0.93 -1.36
C GLU A 113 -17.89 1.20 -2.57
N ASP A 114 -19.14 1.63 -2.34
CA ASP A 114 -20.09 1.91 -3.42
C ASP A 114 -19.62 3.05 -4.32
N THR A 115 -19.05 4.10 -3.74
CA THR A 115 -18.44 5.19 -4.52
C THR A 115 -17.31 4.66 -5.39
N LEU A 116 -16.38 3.91 -4.80
CA LEU A 116 -15.20 3.40 -5.50
C LEU A 116 -15.56 2.40 -6.62
N ARG A 117 -16.61 1.59 -6.44
CA ARG A 117 -17.09 0.65 -7.48
C ARG A 117 -17.50 1.33 -8.78
N ALA A 118 -17.96 2.58 -8.72
CA ALA A 118 -18.41 3.33 -9.88
C ALA A 118 -17.29 4.03 -10.66
N LEU A 119 -16.05 4.02 -10.13
CA LEU A 119 -14.93 4.74 -10.72
C LEU A 119 -14.05 3.82 -11.58
N GLY A 120 -13.48 4.36 -12.67
CA GLY A 120 -12.38 3.78 -13.42
C GLY A 120 -11.07 4.29 -12.87
N ILE A 121 -10.06 3.44 -12.78
CA ILE A 121 -8.74 3.74 -12.23
C ILE A 121 -7.69 3.17 -13.16
N ASP A 122 -6.78 4.02 -13.66
CA ASP A 122 -5.69 3.57 -14.51
C ASP A 122 -4.58 2.93 -13.67
N ALA A 123 -4.21 3.54 -12.54
CA ALA A 123 -3.19 2.98 -11.64
C ALA A 123 -3.55 3.15 -10.17
N ALA A 124 -3.35 2.11 -9.35
CA ALA A 124 -3.53 2.17 -7.91
C ALA A 124 -2.21 1.98 -7.17
N PHE A 125 -1.93 2.88 -6.23
CA PHE A 125 -0.76 2.85 -5.34
C PHE A 125 -1.21 2.65 -3.90
N ILE A 126 -0.89 1.49 -3.34
CA ILE A 126 -1.39 1.06 -2.03
C ILE A 126 -0.23 0.54 -1.19
N GLY A 127 -0.24 0.91 0.10
CA GLY A 127 0.71 0.39 1.08
C GLY A 127 0.26 -0.90 1.75
N ALA A 128 1.18 -1.55 2.49
CA ALA A 128 0.88 -2.73 3.29
C ALA A 128 1.46 -2.62 4.70
N ASN A 129 0.94 -3.45 5.60
CA ASN A 129 1.53 -3.66 6.92
C ASN A 129 2.42 -4.91 6.96
N GLY A 130 2.12 -5.91 6.14
CA GLY A 130 2.91 -7.14 6.05
C GLY A 130 2.78 -7.84 4.71
N ILE A 131 3.87 -8.51 4.32
CA ILE A 131 3.99 -9.36 3.13
C ILE A 131 4.60 -10.68 3.60
N LEU A 132 3.88 -11.79 3.42
CA LEU A 132 4.33 -13.12 3.83
C LEU A 132 3.75 -14.20 2.92
N ASP A 133 4.61 -15.06 2.39
CA ASP A 133 4.21 -16.22 1.55
C ASP A 133 3.29 -15.83 0.37
N GLY A 134 3.55 -14.68 -0.23
CA GLY A 134 2.74 -14.11 -1.30
C GLY A 134 1.46 -13.39 -0.84
N ASP A 135 1.10 -13.44 0.43
CA ASP A 135 -0.03 -12.72 1.01
C ASP A 135 0.34 -11.28 1.39
N VAL A 136 -0.49 -10.32 1.02
CA VAL A 136 -0.36 -8.90 1.41
C VAL A 136 -1.45 -8.56 2.42
N SER A 137 -1.04 -8.01 3.58
CA SER A 137 -1.93 -7.86 4.73
C SER A 137 -1.94 -6.46 5.35
N THR A 138 -3.08 -6.15 5.98
CA THR A 138 -3.34 -4.90 6.73
C THR A 138 -3.99 -5.21 8.08
N SER A 139 -4.03 -4.21 8.97
CA SER A 139 -4.54 -4.37 10.34
C SER A 139 -6.05 -4.30 10.48
N ASN A 140 -6.77 -3.84 9.45
CA ASN A 140 -8.20 -3.59 9.52
C ASN A 140 -8.93 -4.10 8.27
N MET A 141 -10.04 -4.81 8.50
CA MET A 141 -10.79 -5.44 7.42
C MET A 141 -11.49 -4.42 6.51
N GLU A 142 -12.02 -3.32 7.07
CA GLU A 142 -12.71 -2.30 6.26
C GLU A 142 -11.72 -1.56 5.35
N GLU A 143 -10.51 -1.25 5.85
CA GLU A 143 -9.44 -0.70 5.02
C GLU A 143 -9.00 -1.71 3.95
N GLY A 144 -8.83 -2.98 4.34
CA GLY A 144 -8.48 -4.04 3.40
C GLY A 144 -9.50 -4.23 2.28
N ARG A 145 -10.80 -4.07 2.56
CA ARG A 145 -11.84 -4.11 1.52
C ARG A 145 -11.71 -2.96 0.52
N ILE A 146 -11.43 -1.74 0.98
CA ILE A 146 -11.18 -0.59 0.09
C ILE A 146 -9.94 -0.84 -0.77
N GLN A 147 -8.85 -1.34 -0.16
CA GLN A 147 -7.61 -1.67 -0.87
C GLN A 147 -7.82 -2.74 -1.94
N GLN A 148 -8.52 -3.82 -1.58
CA GLN A 148 -8.87 -4.90 -2.51
C GLN A 148 -9.74 -4.39 -3.67
N LEU A 149 -10.73 -3.56 -3.36
CA LEU A 149 -11.62 -2.97 -4.36
C LEU A 149 -10.87 -2.02 -5.29
N ALA A 150 -10.00 -1.16 -4.77
CA ALA A 150 -9.19 -0.26 -5.57
C ALA A 150 -8.29 -1.04 -6.55
N PHE A 151 -7.61 -2.09 -6.09
CA PHE A 151 -6.83 -2.97 -6.98
C PHE A 151 -7.71 -3.68 -8.03
N SER A 152 -8.93 -4.10 -7.68
CA SER A 152 -9.83 -4.75 -8.64
C SER A 152 -10.35 -3.80 -9.72
N LYS A 153 -10.27 -2.48 -9.50
CA LYS A 153 -10.72 -1.44 -10.43
C LYS A 153 -9.59 -0.83 -11.24
N ALA A 154 -8.35 -1.06 -10.84
CA ALA A 154 -7.17 -0.50 -11.47
C ALA A 154 -6.65 -1.40 -12.60
N ASP A 155 -6.23 -0.75 -13.71
CA ASP A 155 -5.53 -1.43 -14.78
C ASP A 155 -4.11 -1.80 -14.37
N SER A 156 -3.42 -0.89 -13.64
CA SER A 156 -2.09 -1.14 -13.06
C SER A 156 -2.13 -1.10 -11.52
N ARG A 157 -1.50 -2.09 -10.87
CA ARG A 157 -1.58 -2.34 -9.41
C ARG A 157 -0.20 -2.35 -8.80
N TYR A 158 0.10 -1.29 -8.07
CA TYR A 158 1.40 -1.09 -7.43
C TYR A 158 1.29 -1.14 -5.91
N LEU A 159 1.98 -2.12 -5.30
CA LEU A 159 2.19 -2.12 -3.86
C LEU A 159 3.44 -1.28 -3.56
N ILE A 160 3.30 -0.25 -2.73
CA ILE A 160 4.44 0.56 -2.31
C ILE A 160 4.77 0.27 -0.84
N ALA A 161 5.86 -0.44 -0.59
CA ALA A 161 6.18 -0.96 0.73
C ALA A 161 7.69 -1.04 0.97
N ASP A 162 8.15 -0.56 2.12
CA ASP A 162 9.53 -0.76 2.56
C ASP A 162 9.79 -2.21 2.98
N SER A 163 11.06 -2.66 2.87
CA SER A 163 11.46 -4.05 3.16
C SER A 163 11.14 -4.52 4.57
N SER A 164 10.92 -3.58 5.51
CA SER A 164 10.49 -3.95 6.87
C SER A 164 9.14 -4.64 6.94
N LYS A 165 8.36 -4.65 5.85
CA LYS A 165 7.06 -5.33 5.74
C LYS A 165 7.19 -6.79 5.33
N ILE A 166 8.31 -7.17 4.74
CA ILE A 166 8.57 -8.54 4.25
C ILE A 166 8.82 -9.49 5.44
N GLY A 167 8.33 -10.70 5.32
CA GLY A 167 8.37 -11.71 6.40
C GLY A 167 7.41 -11.44 7.56
N LYS A 168 6.46 -10.50 7.40
CA LYS A 168 5.46 -10.16 8.41
C LYS A 168 4.06 -10.39 7.90
N ARG A 169 3.16 -10.70 8.81
CA ARG A 169 1.73 -10.86 8.56
C ARG A 169 0.93 -10.00 9.54
N ASP A 170 -0.09 -9.33 9.02
CA ASP A 170 -1.08 -8.61 9.83
C ASP A 170 -2.45 -9.31 9.76
N PHE A 171 -3.44 -8.74 10.41
CA PHE A 171 -4.73 -9.36 10.69
C PHE A 171 -5.53 -9.78 9.45
N TYR A 172 -5.55 -8.96 8.41
CA TYR A 172 -6.40 -9.16 7.24
C TYR A 172 -5.60 -9.18 5.94
N THR A 173 -5.60 -10.30 5.23
CA THR A 173 -5.03 -10.43 3.88
C THR A 173 -6.02 -9.82 2.87
N PHE A 174 -5.58 -8.81 2.10
CA PHE A 174 -6.44 -8.12 1.15
C PHE A 174 -6.11 -8.40 -0.32
N CYS A 175 -4.91 -8.87 -0.62
CA CYS A 175 -4.56 -9.36 -1.96
C CYS A 175 -3.38 -10.34 -1.89
N ARG A 176 -3.06 -10.93 -3.03
CA ARG A 176 -1.84 -11.70 -3.23
C ARG A 176 -0.89 -10.94 -4.15
N LEU A 177 0.41 -11.15 -3.96
CA LEU A 177 1.45 -10.57 -4.84
C LEU A 177 1.24 -10.95 -6.30
N ASP A 178 0.80 -12.18 -6.59
CA ASP A 178 0.53 -12.66 -7.96
C ASP A 178 -0.54 -11.84 -8.71
N SER A 179 -1.35 -11.07 -7.99
CA SER A 179 -2.37 -10.21 -8.58
C SER A 179 -1.90 -8.78 -8.85
N LEU A 180 -0.66 -8.47 -8.52
CA LEU A 180 -0.05 -7.14 -8.66
C LEU A 180 0.88 -7.08 -9.86
N ASP A 181 1.01 -5.91 -10.46
CA ASP A 181 1.96 -5.68 -11.56
C ASP A 181 3.38 -5.47 -11.03
N ALA A 182 3.53 -4.82 -9.88
CA ALA A 182 4.82 -4.69 -9.21
C ALA A 182 4.72 -4.33 -7.72
N VAL A 183 5.79 -4.62 -7.00
CA VAL A 183 6.09 -4.04 -5.68
C VAL A 183 7.20 -3.01 -5.84
N VAL A 184 6.94 -1.78 -5.41
CA VAL A 184 7.95 -0.71 -5.38
C VAL A 184 8.59 -0.69 -4.01
N CYS A 185 9.88 -0.98 -3.96
CA CYS A 185 10.71 -1.02 -2.74
C CYS A 185 11.87 -0.03 -2.84
N GLU A 186 12.51 0.23 -1.71
CA GLU A 186 13.78 0.96 -1.67
C GLU A 186 14.93 0.16 -2.30
N PRO A 187 15.97 0.81 -2.86
CA PRO A 187 17.12 0.12 -3.47
C PRO A 187 17.93 -0.76 -2.49
N GLY A 188 17.78 -0.52 -1.18
CA GLY A 188 18.45 -1.27 -0.13
C GLY A 188 17.82 -2.61 0.25
N ILE A 189 16.77 -3.05 -0.45
CA ILE A 189 16.15 -4.36 -0.23
C ILE A 189 17.18 -5.49 -0.35
N THR A 190 17.18 -6.46 0.58
CA THR A 190 18.12 -7.59 0.53
C THR A 190 17.80 -8.50 -0.67
N ALA A 191 18.84 -9.22 -1.16
CA ALA A 191 18.65 -10.18 -2.25
C ALA A 191 17.65 -11.30 -1.89
N GLU A 192 17.60 -11.72 -0.61
CA GLU A 192 16.66 -12.72 -0.11
C GLU A 192 15.21 -12.19 -0.14
N ASP A 193 14.99 -10.98 0.39
CA ASP A 193 13.65 -10.37 0.42
C ASP A 193 13.16 -10.05 -0.99
N ARG A 194 14.08 -9.59 -1.89
CA ARG A 194 13.79 -9.36 -3.29
C ARG A 194 13.35 -10.63 -3.99
N ALA A 195 14.12 -11.72 -3.84
CA ALA A 195 13.79 -13.01 -4.44
C ALA A 195 12.44 -13.54 -3.98
N ALA A 196 12.09 -13.38 -2.68
CA ALA A 196 10.78 -13.80 -2.16
C ALA A 196 9.60 -13.05 -2.80
N ILE A 197 9.77 -11.80 -3.22
CA ILE A 197 8.74 -11.06 -3.96
C ILE A 197 8.76 -11.49 -5.44
N GLU A 198 9.94 -11.64 -6.04
CA GLU A 198 10.12 -11.96 -7.47
C GLU A 198 9.62 -13.37 -7.83
N GLU A 199 9.39 -14.27 -6.86
CA GLU A 199 8.65 -15.52 -7.06
C GLU A 199 7.18 -15.28 -7.50
N HIS A 200 6.63 -14.07 -7.26
CA HIS A 200 5.22 -13.75 -7.48
C HIS A 200 4.99 -12.59 -8.44
N THR A 201 5.79 -11.52 -8.36
CA THR A 201 5.62 -10.30 -9.16
C THR A 201 6.93 -9.54 -9.29
N GLN A 202 6.96 -8.47 -10.09
CA GLN A 202 8.14 -7.64 -10.29
C GLN A 202 8.49 -6.82 -9.05
N VAL A 203 9.79 -6.56 -8.84
CA VAL A 203 10.30 -5.58 -7.87
C VAL A 203 10.91 -4.40 -8.61
N ILE A 204 10.39 -3.21 -8.33
CA ILE A 204 10.87 -1.93 -8.85
C ILE A 204 11.58 -1.18 -7.70
N CYS A 205 12.84 -0.77 -7.91
CA CYS A 205 13.64 0.01 -6.96
C CYS A 205 14.14 1.30 -7.59
#